data_8fc95b3b3c7912bbc6c6f751df5801ec
#
_entry.id   8fc95b3b3c7912bbc6c6f751df5801ec
#
_cell.length_a   1.000
_cell.length_b   1.000
_cell.length_c   1.000
_cell.angle_alpha   90.00
_cell.angle_beta   90.00
_cell.angle_gamma   90.00
#
_symmetry.space_group_name_H-M   'P 1'
#
loop_
_entity.id
_entity.type
_entity.pdbx_description
1 polymer ?
#
loop_
_entity_poly.entity_id
_entity_poly.type
_entity_poly.pdbx_seq_one_letter_code
_entity_poly.pdbx_strand_id
1 'polypeptide(L)'
;MTTVNIAKNINDITLQLQMANRHGLIAGATGTGKTVTLKVLAEQFSKSGVPVFLADIKGDLASIAEPMTLNEKIEQRLKDLNITDYQPRSYPVRLWDIFGVDGAPVRATISEMGPMLLARLLELNDTQSGILDIAFKISDDNGLLLLDLKDLQSLLKEMADNASEYSSKYGNITKQSVGAIQRKLLSFESQGAENFFGEPALSLTDFMEVSPDGEGIINVLMANNLFTKPVLYSTFLLWLLTELFEELPEVGDLDKPKLVFFFDEAHLLFKDAPTSFVTQVEQVVRLVRSKGVGVYFITQNPIDLPDEVLGQLGNRIQHALRSFTPRDQKAVKSASETFRQNPELDVAAVIGELKTGEALISCLNEEGQPSIVERAFIRPPESKIGVIDSTIKQTVLTENPYQAKYGTAIDRESAYELLQKKFTQLEVEKEKAAEAKLQDKTVKAEKRKPKSELQKVATSVLTSVGRQIGREIVRNIFGGRKR
;
A
#
# COMPACT_ATOMS: atom_id res chain seq x y z
N MET A 1 -31.37 -3.58 -1.41
CA MET A 1 -31.21 -4.37 -0.16
C MET A 1 -30.65 -3.43 0.91
N THR A 2 -31.19 -3.48 2.10
CA THR A 2 -30.70 -2.68 3.24
C THR A 2 -29.77 -3.49 4.15
N THR A 3 -29.79 -4.82 4.01
CA THR A 3 -28.99 -5.77 4.80
C THR A 3 -28.35 -6.84 3.93
N VAL A 4 -27.26 -7.41 4.39
CA VAL A 4 -26.60 -8.56 3.80
C VAL A 4 -26.55 -9.73 4.78
N ASN A 5 -26.84 -10.94 4.28
CA ASN A 5 -26.85 -12.16 5.08
C ASN A 5 -25.44 -12.73 5.19
N ILE A 6 -24.89 -12.82 6.38
CA ILE A 6 -23.50 -13.27 6.60
C ILE A 6 -23.44 -14.66 7.26
N ALA A 7 -24.38 -14.97 8.13
CA ALA A 7 -24.38 -16.20 8.89
C ALA A 7 -25.81 -16.66 9.23
N LYS A 8 -25.96 -17.84 9.75
CA LYS A 8 -27.23 -18.39 10.18
C LYS A 8 -27.08 -19.27 11.42
N ASN A 9 -28.00 -19.11 12.35
CA ASN A 9 -28.32 -20.09 13.39
C ASN A 9 -29.76 -20.55 13.18
N ILE A 10 -30.68 -20.28 14.09
CA ILE A 10 -32.13 -20.44 13.88
C ILE A 10 -32.63 -19.36 12.91
N ASN A 11 -32.06 -18.14 13.04
CA ASN A 11 -32.37 -16.96 12.25
C ASN A 11 -31.20 -16.59 11.33
N ASP A 12 -31.48 -15.82 10.27
CA ASP A 12 -30.42 -15.20 9.48
C ASP A 12 -29.79 -14.06 10.30
N ILE A 13 -28.46 -14.05 10.32
CA ILE A 13 -27.67 -12.98 10.93
C ILE A 13 -27.18 -12.06 9.82
N THR A 14 -27.54 -10.80 9.93
CA THR A 14 -27.34 -9.79 8.90
C THR A 14 -26.44 -8.65 9.36
N LEU A 15 -25.80 -8.01 8.39
CA LEU A 15 -25.12 -6.74 8.55
C LEU A 15 -25.90 -5.65 7.82
N GLN A 16 -26.17 -4.55 8.49
CA GLN A 16 -26.83 -3.38 7.91
C GLN A 16 -25.87 -2.67 6.96
N LEU A 17 -26.24 -2.46 5.69
CA LEU A 17 -25.39 -1.79 4.71
C LEU A 17 -25.03 -0.36 5.12
N GLN A 18 -25.98 0.40 5.66
CA GLN A 18 -25.75 1.75 6.17
C GLN A 18 -24.74 1.81 7.35
N MET A 19 -24.51 0.67 8.03
CA MET A 19 -23.54 0.55 9.12
C MET A 19 -22.23 -0.12 8.69
N ALA A 20 -22.09 -0.51 7.43
CA ALA A 20 -20.90 -1.19 6.97
C ALA A 20 -19.66 -0.26 6.90
N ASN A 21 -19.84 1.06 6.76
CA ASN A 21 -18.78 2.06 6.88
C ASN A 21 -18.33 2.34 8.33
N ARG A 22 -18.97 1.69 9.33
CA ARG A 22 -18.54 1.72 10.74
C ARG A 22 -17.46 0.70 11.05
N HIS A 23 -16.80 0.22 10.01
CA HIS A 23 -15.67 -0.70 10.05
C HIS A 23 -15.98 -2.04 10.70
N GLY A 24 -15.05 -2.99 10.61
CA GLY A 24 -15.26 -4.31 11.20
C GLY A 24 -13.98 -5.07 11.51
N LEU A 25 -14.15 -6.10 12.33
CA LEU A 25 -13.11 -7.06 12.71
C LEU A 25 -13.55 -8.48 12.38
N ILE A 26 -12.71 -9.24 11.70
CA ILE A 26 -12.83 -10.68 11.55
C ILE A 26 -11.61 -11.32 12.21
N ALA A 27 -11.79 -11.94 13.37
CA ALA A 27 -10.68 -12.51 14.11
C ALA A 27 -10.85 -14.01 14.35
N GLY A 28 -9.74 -14.73 14.56
CA GLY A 28 -9.75 -16.15 14.87
C GLY A 28 -8.49 -16.89 14.43
N ALA A 29 -8.21 -18.03 15.01
CA ALA A 29 -7.05 -18.87 14.70
C ALA A 29 -7.02 -19.31 13.22
N THR A 30 -5.86 -19.74 12.74
CA THR A 30 -5.72 -20.29 11.39
C THR A 30 -6.63 -21.50 11.18
N GLY A 31 -7.28 -21.57 10.01
CA GLY A 31 -8.17 -22.68 9.64
C GLY A 31 -9.56 -22.67 10.29
N THR A 32 -9.96 -21.59 10.97
CA THR A 32 -11.27 -21.48 11.63
C THR A 32 -12.40 -20.96 10.72
N GLY A 33 -12.05 -20.37 9.56
CA GLY A 33 -13.04 -19.91 8.58
C GLY A 33 -13.00 -18.43 8.24
N LYS A 34 -12.00 -17.66 8.70
CA LYS A 34 -11.88 -16.22 8.42
C LYS A 34 -11.94 -15.86 6.93
N THR A 35 -11.15 -16.55 6.09
CA THR A 35 -11.15 -16.33 4.63
C THR A 35 -12.53 -16.59 4.01
N VAL A 36 -13.25 -17.58 4.51
CA VAL A 36 -14.63 -17.87 4.08
C VAL A 36 -15.55 -16.72 4.46
N THR A 37 -15.45 -16.22 5.69
CA THR A 37 -16.25 -15.05 6.15
C THR A 37 -15.95 -13.82 5.31
N LEU A 38 -14.68 -13.56 5.01
CA LEU A 38 -14.27 -12.44 4.15
C LEU A 38 -14.91 -12.59 2.75
N LYS A 39 -14.84 -13.79 2.14
CA LYS A 39 -15.46 -14.06 0.84
C LYS A 39 -16.97 -13.80 0.88
N VAL A 40 -17.67 -14.34 1.87
CA VAL A 40 -19.11 -14.12 2.02
C VAL A 40 -19.44 -12.64 2.10
N LEU A 41 -18.71 -11.87 2.90
CA LEU A 41 -18.94 -10.41 2.99
C LEU A 41 -18.65 -9.71 1.65
N ALA A 42 -17.54 -10.03 0.98
CA ALA A 42 -17.19 -9.46 -0.31
C ALA A 42 -18.25 -9.74 -1.38
N GLU A 43 -18.73 -10.99 -1.44
CA GLU A 43 -19.83 -11.42 -2.33
C GLU A 43 -21.12 -10.64 -2.06
N GLN A 44 -21.49 -10.51 -0.79
CA GLN A 44 -22.72 -9.83 -0.40
C GLN A 44 -22.65 -8.31 -0.65
N PHE A 45 -21.49 -7.69 -0.43
CA PHE A 45 -21.27 -6.29 -0.80
C PHE A 45 -21.34 -6.11 -2.32
N SER A 46 -20.66 -6.95 -3.10
CA SER A 46 -20.70 -6.92 -4.56
C SER A 46 -22.14 -7.02 -5.08
N LYS A 47 -22.92 -8.02 -4.63
CA LYS A 47 -24.36 -8.17 -4.95
C LYS A 47 -25.19 -6.92 -4.63
N SER A 48 -24.80 -6.20 -3.58
CA SER A 48 -25.48 -4.97 -3.16
C SER A 48 -25.03 -3.74 -3.96
N GLY A 49 -24.18 -3.92 -4.97
CA GLY A 49 -23.59 -2.84 -5.76
C GLY A 49 -22.60 -1.99 -4.96
N VAL A 50 -21.90 -2.60 -4.02
CA VAL A 50 -20.82 -1.97 -3.25
C VAL A 50 -19.50 -2.55 -3.74
N PRO A 51 -18.62 -1.75 -4.35
CA PRO A 51 -17.28 -2.15 -4.71
C PRO A 51 -16.46 -2.59 -3.48
N VAL A 52 -15.56 -3.54 -3.70
CA VAL A 52 -14.74 -4.12 -2.63
C VAL A 52 -13.28 -4.10 -3.04
N PHE A 53 -12.40 -3.84 -2.09
CA PHE A 53 -10.95 -4.04 -2.24
C PHE A 53 -10.47 -5.10 -1.24
N LEU A 54 -9.69 -6.07 -1.75
CA LEU A 54 -9.13 -7.18 -0.98
C LEU A 54 -7.62 -7.22 -1.15
N ALA A 55 -6.86 -7.36 -0.06
CA ALA A 55 -5.45 -7.69 -0.13
C ALA A 55 -5.28 -9.21 0.02
N ASP A 56 -4.93 -9.89 -1.05
CA ASP A 56 -4.76 -11.36 -1.11
C ASP A 56 -3.30 -11.77 -0.89
N ILE A 57 -2.95 -12.04 0.36
CA ILE A 57 -1.60 -12.46 0.74
C ILE A 57 -1.36 -13.94 0.45
N LYS A 58 -2.39 -14.78 0.55
CA LYS A 58 -2.31 -16.23 0.43
C LYS A 58 -2.59 -16.77 -0.98
N GLY A 59 -3.19 -15.95 -1.84
CA GLY A 59 -3.57 -16.33 -3.19
C GLY A 59 -4.87 -17.15 -3.26
N ASP A 60 -5.73 -17.06 -2.23
CA ASP A 60 -6.98 -17.80 -2.16
C ASP A 60 -8.25 -16.93 -2.32
N LEU A 61 -8.09 -15.61 -2.38
CA LEU A 61 -9.22 -14.68 -2.55
C LEU A 61 -9.57 -14.43 -4.03
N ALA A 62 -8.59 -14.46 -4.92
CA ALA A 62 -8.84 -14.27 -6.36
C ALA A 62 -9.83 -15.30 -6.95
N SER A 63 -9.99 -16.46 -6.30
CA SER A 63 -10.97 -17.48 -6.71
C SER A 63 -12.44 -17.05 -6.53
N ILE A 64 -12.73 -15.86 -6.03
CA ILE A 64 -14.06 -15.23 -6.10
C ILE A 64 -14.55 -15.09 -7.56
N ALA A 65 -13.64 -15.05 -8.52
CA ALA A 65 -13.93 -15.08 -9.96
C ALA A 65 -14.50 -16.41 -10.48
N GLU A 66 -14.53 -17.46 -9.63
CA GLU A 66 -15.03 -18.78 -10.00
C GLU A 66 -16.24 -19.20 -9.17
N PRO A 67 -17.22 -19.92 -9.75
CA PRO A 67 -18.35 -20.44 -8.97
C PRO A 67 -17.88 -21.57 -8.03
N MET A 68 -18.58 -21.73 -6.91
CA MET A 68 -18.38 -22.84 -6.00
C MET A 68 -18.66 -24.18 -6.70
N THR A 69 -17.76 -25.12 -6.52
CA THR A 69 -18.04 -26.53 -6.83
C THR A 69 -18.66 -27.20 -5.61
N LEU A 70 -19.90 -27.62 -5.72
CA LEU A 70 -20.62 -28.29 -4.65
C LEU A 70 -19.93 -29.62 -4.29
N ASN A 71 -19.81 -29.87 -3.00
CA ASN A 71 -19.35 -31.12 -2.44
C ASN A 71 -20.21 -31.49 -1.24
N GLU A 72 -20.10 -32.73 -0.77
CA GLU A 72 -20.88 -33.27 0.34
C GLU A 72 -20.89 -32.36 1.59
N LYS A 73 -19.74 -31.73 1.91
CA LYS A 73 -19.62 -30.86 3.09
C LYS A 73 -20.43 -29.57 2.93
N ILE A 74 -20.40 -28.97 1.75
CA ILE A 74 -21.17 -27.74 1.45
C ILE A 74 -22.66 -28.09 1.40
N GLU A 75 -23.04 -29.17 0.72
CA GLU A 75 -24.45 -29.61 0.65
C GLU A 75 -25.00 -29.91 2.04
N GLN A 76 -24.23 -30.61 2.89
CA GLN A 76 -24.63 -30.88 4.26
C GLN A 76 -24.81 -29.60 5.05
N ARG A 77 -23.88 -28.63 4.92
CA ARG A 77 -23.97 -27.34 5.59
C ARG A 77 -25.21 -26.56 5.16
N LEU A 78 -25.54 -26.55 3.86
CA LEU A 78 -26.76 -25.91 3.33
C LEU A 78 -28.02 -26.52 3.92
N LYS A 79 -28.06 -27.87 4.01
CA LYS A 79 -29.17 -28.61 4.65
C LYS A 79 -29.27 -28.31 6.15
N ASP A 80 -28.16 -28.37 6.89
CA ASP A 80 -28.13 -28.13 8.34
C ASP A 80 -28.62 -26.72 8.70
N LEU A 81 -28.27 -25.72 7.85
CA LEU A 81 -28.68 -24.34 8.03
C LEU A 81 -30.03 -24.01 7.36
N ASN A 82 -30.68 -24.97 6.70
CA ASN A 82 -31.89 -24.74 5.94
C ASN A 82 -31.77 -23.51 4.99
N ILE A 83 -30.69 -23.47 4.19
CA ILE A 83 -30.44 -22.45 3.18
C ILE A 83 -30.95 -22.99 1.83
N THR A 84 -32.01 -22.38 1.30
CA THR A 84 -32.68 -22.83 0.07
C THR A 84 -32.45 -21.92 -1.12
N ASP A 85 -31.90 -20.72 -0.91
CA ASP A 85 -31.63 -19.66 -1.88
C ASP A 85 -30.20 -19.66 -2.41
N TYR A 86 -29.43 -20.71 -2.12
CA TYR A 86 -28.03 -20.80 -2.47
C TYR A 86 -27.84 -21.18 -3.95
N GLN A 87 -27.01 -20.39 -4.65
CA GLN A 87 -26.61 -20.66 -6.03
C GLN A 87 -25.11 -20.41 -6.20
N PRO A 88 -24.31 -21.42 -6.61
CA PRO A 88 -22.94 -21.20 -6.98
C PRO A 88 -22.82 -20.19 -8.11
N ARG A 89 -21.94 -19.20 -7.95
CA ARG A 89 -21.69 -18.18 -8.97
C ARG A 89 -20.31 -17.56 -8.86
N SER A 90 -19.86 -16.94 -9.94
CA SER A 90 -18.69 -16.05 -9.96
C SER A 90 -19.10 -14.61 -9.74
N TYR A 91 -18.13 -13.78 -9.38
CA TYR A 91 -18.29 -12.35 -9.18
C TYR A 91 -17.34 -11.55 -10.08
N PRO A 92 -17.67 -10.28 -10.40
CA PRO A 92 -16.81 -9.44 -11.21
C PRO A 92 -15.54 -9.07 -10.43
N VAL A 93 -14.38 -9.53 -10.92
CA VAL A 93 -13.07 -9.36 -10.28
C VAL A 93 -12.14 -8.55 -11.15
N ARG A 94 -11.32 -7.68 -10.53
CA ARG A 94 -10.15 -7.04 -11.12
C ARG A 94 -8.91 -7.41 -10.30
N LEU A 95 -7.86 -7.87 -10.98
CA LEU A 95 -6.60 -8.22 -10.34
C LEU A 95 -5.62 -7.05 -10.46
N TRP A 96 -4.99 -6.71 -9.33
CA TRP A 96 -4.00 -5.67 -9.17
C TRP A 96 -2.71 -6.24 -8.59
N ASP A 97 -1.57 -5.71 -8.97
CA ASP A 97 -0.27 -6.14 -8.45
C ASP A 97 0.74 -4.99 -8.52
N ILE A 98 1.44 -4.71 -7.44
CA ILE A 98 2.50 -3.68 -7.42
C ILE A 98 3.60 -3.99 -8.44
N PHE A 99 3.88 -5.27 -8.68
CA PHE A 99 4.92 -5.70 -9.63
C PHE A 99 4.42 -5.88 -11.06
N GLY A 100 3.10 -5.78 -11.30
CA GLY A 100 2.49 -5.93 -12.61
C GLY A 100 2.60 -7.33 -13.23
N VAL A 101 2.84 -8.36 -12.41
CA VAL A 101 3.00 -9.76 -12.86
C VAL A 101 1.64 -10.50 -12.84
N ASP A 102 0.94 -10.37 -11.73
CA ASP A 102 -0.30 -11.09 -11.44
C ASP A 102 -1.55 -10.20 -11.47
N GLY A 103 -1.43 -8.97 -11.90
CA GLY A 103 -2.50 -7.97 -11.96
C GLY A 103 -2.09 -6.70 -12.70
N ALA A 104 -3.01 -5.78 -12.87
CA ALA A 104 -2.70 -4.44 -13.36
C ALA A 104 -1.75 -3.74 -12.38
N PRO A 105 -0.68 -3.09 -12.87
CA PRO A 105 0.27 -2.41 -11.99
C PRO A 105 -0.38 -1.30 -11.19
N VAL A 106 -0.01 -1.23 -9.90
CA VAL A 106 -0.41 -0.14 -9.02
C VAL A 106 0.80 0.75 -8.75
N ARG A 107 0.68 2.04 -9.06
CA ARG A 107 1.73 3.03 -8.82
C ARG A 107 1.18 4.27 -8.14
N ALA A 108 2.07 4.93 -7.40
CA ALA A 108 1.89 6.27 -6.85
C ALA A 108 3.09 7.13 -7.25
N THR A 109 2.94 8.44 -7.29
CA THR A 109 4.10 9.32 -7.42
C THR A 109 4.69 9.66 -6.06
N ILE A 110 5.96 10.03 -6.03
CA ILE A 110 6.59 10.56 -4.82
C ILE A 110 5.86 11.83 -4.34
N SER A 111 5.41 12.67 -5.29
CA SER A 111 4.63 13.88 -4.96
C SER A 111 3.32 13.57 -4.25
N GLU A 112 2.55 12.57 -4.70
CA GLU A 112 1.31 12.12 -4.04
C GLU A 112 1.57 11.52 -2.66
N MET A 113 2.66 10.75 -2.51
CA MET A 113 3.04 10.22 -1.20
C MET A 113 3.30 11.34 -0.18
N GLY A 114 3.90 12.41 -0.63
CA GLY A 114 4.24 13.56 0.20
C GLY A 114 5.35 13.33 1.24
N PRO A 115 5.94 14.41 1.78
CA PRO A 115 7.08 14.29 2.68
C PRO A 115 6.72 13.65 4.02
N MET A 116 5.52 13.90 4.54
CA MET A 116 5.09 13.39 5.83
C MET A 116 4.97 11.87 5.85
N LEU A 117 4.32 11.27 4.83
CA LEU A 117 4.21 9.81 4.73
C LEU A 117 5.56 9.17 4.49
N LEU A 118 6.36 9.70 3.57
CA LEU A 118 7.71 9.21 3.30
C LEU A 118 8.62 9.28 4.53
N ALA A 119 8.58 10.39 5.29
CA ALA A 119 9.36 10.51 6.51
C ALA A 119 9.03 9.41 7.54
N ARG A 120 7.75 9.10 7.70
CA ARG A 120 7.29 8.05 8.61
C ARG A 120 7.67 6.66 8.12
N LEU A 121 7.45 6.38 6.84
CA LEU A 121 7.80 5.09 6.22
C LEU A 121 9.29 4.79 6.28
N LEU A 122 10.10 5.81 6.08
CA LEU A 122 11.55 5.71 6.16
C LEU A 122 12.07 5.86 7.61
N GLU A 123 11.17 5.97 8.60
CA GLU A 123 11.53 6.16 10.02
C GLU A 123 12.56 7.27 10.22
N LEU A 124 12.32 8.41 9.59
CA LEU A 124 13.21 9.56 9.70
C LEU A 124 13.05 10.26 11.06
N ASN A 125 14.15 10.72 11.61
CA ASN A 125 14.08 11.60 12.78
C ASN A 125 13.69 13.04 12.38
N ASP A 126 13.37 13.90 13.34
CA ASP A 126 12.89 15.27 13.10
C ASP A 126 13.78 16.07 12.17
N THR A 127 15.11 15.95 12.31
CA THR A 127 16.07 16.65 11.44
C THR A 127 16.01 16.14 10.00
N GLN A 128 15.89 14.83 9.81
CA GLN A 128 15.80 14.20 8.48
C GLN A 128 14.44 14.50 7.84
N SER A 129 13.37 14.46 8.62
CA SER A 129 12.01 14.83 8.16
C SER A 129 11.97 16.28 7.68
N GLY A 130 12.55 17.21 8.47
CA GLY A 130 12.64 18.62 8.04
C GLY A 130 13.44 18.82 6.75
N ILE A 131 14.50 18.01 6.51
CA ILE A 131 15.24 18.06 5.23
C ILE A 131 14.36 17.51 4.08
N LEU A 132 13.57 16.49 4.34
CA LEU A 132 12.64 15.97 3.35
C LEU A 132 11.54 17.00 3.00
N ASP A 133 10.98 17.69 4.00
CA ASP A 133 10.05 18.81 3.79
C ASP A 133 10.67 19.91 2.92
N ILE A 134 11.94 20.26 3.19
CA ILE A 134 12.69 21.22 2.39
C ILE A 134 12.87 20.72 0.94
N ALA A 135 13.12 19.42 0.73
CA ALA A 135 13.26 18.85 -0.60
C ALA A 135 11.97 19.02 -1.42
N PHE A 136 10.81 18.72 -0.85
CA PHE A 136 9.52 18.93 -1.50
C PHE A 136 9.26 20.43 -1.77
N LYS A 137 9.56 21.29 -0.82
CA LYS A 137 9.44 22.74 -1.01
C LYS A 137 10.34 23.26 -2.14
N ILE A 138 11.57 22.77 -2.26
CA ILE A 138 12.47 23.11 -3.37
C ILE A 138 11.90 22.58 -4.70
N SER A 139 11.36 21.38 -4.70
CA SER A 139 10.69 20.78 -5.86
C SER A 139 9.57 21.70 -6.36
N ASP A 140 8.66 22.09 -5.47
CA ASP A 140 7.53 22.98 -5.80
C ASP A 140 7.99 24.36 -6.29
N ASP A 141 8.93 24.98 -5.58
CA ASP A 141 9.44 26.32 -5.92
C ASP A 141 10.15 26.36 -7.29
N ASN A 142 10.69 25.25 -7.76
CA ASN A 142 11.43 25.15 -9.03
C ASN A 142 10.69 24.36 -10.12
N GLY A 143 9.46 23.90 -9.85
CA GLY A 143 8.67 23.11 -10.81
C GLY A 143 9.31 21.76 -11.16
N LEU A 144 10.05 21.16 -10.21
CA LEU A 144 10.68 19.84 -10.38
C LEU A 144 9.67 18.77 -10.00
N LEU A 145 9.26 17.93 -10.94
CA LEU A 145 8.31 16.85 -10.65
C LEU A 145 9.03 15.71 -9.94
N LEU A 146 8.49 15.28 -8.80
CA LEU A 146 8.94 14.10 -8.06
C LEU A 146 8.00 12.93 -8.38
N LEU A 147 8.29 12.20 -9.44
CA LEU A 147 7.45 11.11 -9.93
C LEU A 147 7.88 9.77 -9.34
N ASP A 148 9.18 9.53 -9.26
CA ASP A 148 9.74 8.28 -8.79
C ASP A 148 10.93 8.47 -7.81
N LEU A 149 11.53 7.36 -7.38
CA LEU A 149 12.63 7.39 -6.40
C LEU A 149 13.89 8.08 -6.94
N LYS A 150 14.18 7.97 -8.26
CA LYS A 150 15.37 8.59 -8.85
C LYS A 150 15.27 10.12 -8.84
N ASP A 151 14.06 10.67 -8.94
CA ASP A 151 13.80 12.10 -8.82
C ASP A 151 14.19 12.63 -7.43
N LEU A 152 13.63 11.99 -6.40
CA LEU A 152 13.91 12.38 -5.02
C LEU A 152 15.39 12.19 -4.67
N GLN A 153 16.01 11.09 -5.09
CA GLN A 153 17.44 10.82 -4.86
C GLN A 153 18.32 11.89 -5.51
N SER A 154 17.97 12.30 -6.75
CA SER A 154 18.70 13.33 -7.50
C SER A 154 18.57 14.70 -6.85
N LEU A 155 17.36 15.05 -6.41
CA LEU A 155 17.12 16.30 -5.69
C LEU A 155 17.88 16.34 -4.35
N LEU A 156 17.83 15.27 -3.58
CA LEU A 156 18.60 15.16 -2.34
C LEU A 156 20.12 15.28 -2.56
N LYS A 157 20.63 14.70 -3.64
CA LYS A 157 22.04 14.85 -4.03
C LYS A 157 22.37 16.29 -4.37
N GLU A 158 21.56 16.96 -5.19
CA GLU A 158 21.73 18.38 -5.53
C GLU A 158 21.74 19.26 -4.28
N MET A 159 20.81 19.01 -3.33
CA MET A 159 20.76 19.71 -2.05
C MET A 159 22.02 19.50 -1.20
N ALA A 160 22.58 18.29 -1.18
CA ALA A 160 23.82 18.01 -0.46
C ALA A 160 25.05 18.67 -1.09
N ASP A 161 25.12 18.67 -2.42
CA ASP A 161 26.24 19.25 -3.16
C ASP A 161 26.25 20.78 -3.06
N ASN A 162 25.08 21.42 -3.00
CA ASN A 162 24.89 22.87 -2.89
C ASN A 162 24.30 23.30 -1.54
N ALA A 163 24.62 22.58 -0.46
CA ALA A 163 24.02 22.76 0.86
C ALA A 163 24.11 24.19 1.43
N SER A 164 25.20 24.91 1.15
CA SER A 164 25.37 26.30 1.61
C SER A 164 24.38 27.27 0.98
N GLU A 165 24.03 27.08 -0.30
CA GLU A 165 23.07 27.90 -1.03
C GLU A 165 21.65 27.65 -0.51
N TYR A 166 21.23 26.38 -0.47
CA TYR A 166 19.90 26.00 0.01
C TYR A 166 19.70 26.29 1.49
N SER A 167 20.71 26.11 2.33
CA SER A 167 20.62 26.41 3.77
C SER A 167 20.38 27.89 4.05
N SER A 168 20.85 28.79 3.22
CA SER A 168 20.59 30.22 3.39
C SER A 168 19.14 30.60 3.13
N LYS A 169 18.43 29.84 2.31
CA LYS A 169 17.03 30.12 1.90
C LYS A 169 16.01 29.31 2.69
N TYR A 170 16.31 28.04 2.96
CA TYR A 170 15.31 27.07 3.46
C TYR A 170 15.62 26.52 4.86
N GLY A 171 16.80 26.76 5.39
CA GLY A 171 17.22 26.22 6.69
C GLY A 171 18.40 25.25 6.60
N ASN A 172 18.87 24.77 7.74
CA ASN A 172 20.11 24.00 7.81
C ASN A 172 19.99 22.63 7.13
N ILE A 173 20.78 22.41 6.10
CA ILE A 173 20.88 21.16 5.34
C ILE A 173 22.30 20.59 5.55
N THR A 174 22.40 19.38 6.14
CA THR A 174 23.68 18.72 6.34
C THR A 174 23.85 17.53 5.42
N LYS A 175 25.05 17.37 4.85
CA LYS A 175 25.40 16.20 4.01
C LYS A 175 25.19 14.88 4.76
N GLN A 176 25.43 14.87 6.08
CA GLN A 176 25.25 13.68 6.92
C GLN A 176 23.79 13.25 6.98
N SER A 177 22.86 14.17 7.19
CA SER A 177 21.43 13.88 7.27
C SER A 177 20.86 13.48 5.91
N VAL A 178 21.26 14.18 4.82
CA VAL A 178 20.89 13.76 3.46
C VAL A 178 21.39 12.35 3.15
N GLY A 179 22.65 12.04 3.49
CA GLY A 179 23.20 10.70 3.31
C GLY A 179 22.48 9.62 4.14
N ALA A 180 21.92 9.98 5.28
CA ALA A 180 21.08 9.06 6.07
C ALA A 180 19.74 8.78 5.38
N ILE A 181 19.09 9.81 4.82
CA ILE A 181 17.85 9.65 4.04
C ILE A 181 18.12 8.77 2.81
N GLN A 182 19.17 9.05 2.05
CA GLN A 182 19.54 8.28 0.86
C GLN A 182 19.77 6.79 1.18
N ARG A 183 20.42 6.45 2.29
CA ARG A 183 20.61 5.04 2.69
C ARG A 183 19.27 4.35 2.99
N LYS A 184 18.31 5.04 3.59
CA LYS A 184 16.97 4.49 3.84
C LYS A 184 16.17 4.33 2.55
N LEU A 185 16.29 5.27 1.61
CA LEU A 185 15.70 5.12 0.27
C LEU A 185 16.29 3.93 -0.48
N LEU A 186 17.59 3.70 -0.45
CA LEU A 186 18.24 2.52 -1.04
C LEU A 186 17.75 1.21 -0.40
N SER A 187 17.57 1.19 0.92
CA SER A 187 16.99 0.02 1.60
C SER A 187 15.55 -0.22 1.17
N PHE A 188 14.77 0.82 0.95
CA PHE A 188 13.39 0.73 0.48
C PHE A 188 13.33 0.27 -0.99
N GLU A 189 14.18 0.80 -1.85
CA GLU A 189 14.35 0.38 -3.25
C GLU A 189 14.68 -1.13 -3.34
N SER A 190 15.55 -1.65 -2.45
CA SER A 190 15.89 -3.08 -2.41
C SER A 190 14.70 -4.00 -2.10
N GLN A 191 13.59 -3.48 -1.57
CA GLN A 191 12.34 -4.19 -1.39
C GLN A 191 11.42 -4.11 -2.62
N GLY A 192 11.83 -3.43 -3.69
CA GLY A 192 11.08 -3.28 -4.93
C GLY A 192 10.20 -2.04 -4.98
N ALA A 193 10.51 -1.03 -4.16
CA ALA A 193 9.75 0.22 -4.14
C ALA A 193 9.80 0.97 -5.49
N GLU A 194 10.80 0.71 -6.32
CA GLU A 194 10.89 1.24 -7.69
C GLU A 194 9.73 0.81 -8.59
N ASN A 195 9.06 -0.32 -8.28
CA ASN A 195 7.88 -0.77 -9.02
C ASN A 195 6.61 -0.04 -8.58
N PHE A 196 6.62 0.46 -7.36
CA PHE A 196 5.47 1.16 -6.79
C PHE A 196 5.47 2.65 -7.13
N PHE A 197 6.65 3.29 -7.25
CA PHE A 197 6.72 4.71 -7.58
C PHE A 197 6.86 4.96 -9.07
N GLY A 198 6.02 5.84 -9.61
CA GLY A 198 6.04 6.25 -11.01
C GLY A 198 4.66 6.52 -11.59
N GLU A 199 4.64 6.73 -12.90
CA GLU A 199 3.40 7.00 -13.64
C GLU A 199 3.06 5.83 -14.61
N PRO A 200 1.77 5.68 -14.99
CA PRO A 200 0.61 6.44 -14.47
C PRO A 200 0.28 6.06 -13.04
N ALA A 201 -0.01 7.06 -12.22
CA ALA A 201 -0.47 6.84 -10.85
C ALA A 201 -1.89 6.29 -10.80
N LEU A 202 -2.19 5.48 -9.80
CA LEU A 202 -3.51 4.88 -9.61
C LEU A 202 -4.54 5.95 -9.27
N SER A 203 -5.66 5.95 -9.99
CA SER A 203 -6.84 6.70 -9.59
C SER A 203 -7.73 5.86 -8.68
N LEU A 204 -8.05 6.34 -7.49
CA LEU A 204 -8.91 5.63 -6.54
C LEU A 204 -10.33 5.39 -7.05
N THR A 205 -10.81 6.22 -7.96
CA THR A 205 -12.12 6.03 -8.61
C THR A 205 -12.21 4.72 -9.38
N ASP A 206 -11.07 4.16 -9.83
CA ASP A 206 -11.04 2.89 -10.53
C ASP A 206 -11.37 1.70 -9.62
N PHE A 207 -11.23 1.85 -8.29
CA PHE A 207 -11.69 0.86 -7.33
C PHE A 207 -13.18 0.94 -7.02
N MET A 208 -13.86 1.99 -7.46
CA MET A 208 -15.25 2.29 -7.12
C MET A 208 -16.23 1.91 -8.23
N GLU A 209 -15.79 1.11 -9.21
CA GLU A 209 -16.62 0.69 -10.34
C GLU A 209 -17.70 -0.30 -9.92
N VAL A 210 -18.81 -0.18 -10.64
CA VAL A 210 -19.95 -1.10 -10.59
C VAL A 210 -20.10 -1.72 -11.99
N SER A 211 -20.35 -3.02 -12.04
CA SER A 211 -20.56 -3.72 -13.31
C SER A 211 -21.85 -3.25 -14.01
N PRO A 212 -22.02 -3.52 -15.32
CA PRO A 212 -23.26 -3.21 -16.02
C PRO A 212 -24.50 -3.84 -15.39
N ASP A 213 -24.36 -4.97 -14.70
CA ASP A 213 -25.43 -5.67 -13.99
C ASP A 213 -25.72 -5.06 -12.61
N GLY A 214 -25.02 -4.00 -12.22
CA GLY A 214 -25.22 -3.30 -10.96
C GLY A 214 -24.46 -3.90 -9.78
N GLU A 215 -23.55 -4.85 -9.99
CA GLU A 215 -22.73 -5.46 -8.94
C GLU A 215 -21.44 -4.66 -8.72
N GLY A 216 -21.02 -4.48 -7.46
CA GLY A 216 -19.75 -3.84 -7.14
C GLY A 216 -18.57 -4.69 -7.60
N ILE A 217 -17.60 -4.07 -8.27
CA ILE A 217 -16.37 -4.78 -8.68
C ILE A 217 -15.56 -5.17 -7.45
N ILE A 218 -15.07 -6.40 -7.41
CA ILE A 218 -14.16 -6.89 -6.38
C ILE A 218 -12.73 -6.73 -6.87
N ASN A 219 -12.03 -5.75 -6.31
CA ASN A 219 -10.63 -5.46 -6.60
C ASN A 219 -9.74 -6.31 -5.70
N VAL A 220 -8.93 -7.19 -6.27
CA VAL A 220 -8.03 -8.08 -5.55
C VAL A 220 -6.59 -7.68 -5.81
N LEU A 221 -5.90 -7.18 -4.79
CA LEU A 221 -4.46 -6.97 -4.82
C LEU A 221 -3.76 -8.31 -4.60
N MET A 222 -3.01 -8.77 -5.58
CA MET A 222 -2.18 -9.97 -5.51
C MET A 222 -0.93 -9.68 -4.67
N ALA A 223 -1.04 -9.93 -3.37
CA ALA A 223 -0.03 -9.53 -2.38
C ALA A 223 0.93 -10.67 -1.95
N ASN A 224 0.93 -11.81 -2.66
CA ASN A 224 1.78 -12.95 -2.33
C ASN A 224 3.27 -12.59 -2.24
N ASN A 225 3.77 -11.78 -3.18
CA ASN A 225 5.15 -11.31 -3.21
C ASN A 225 5.44 -10.21 -2.18
N LEU A 226 4.40 -9.56 -1.65
CA LEU A 226 4.53 -8.50 -0.64
C LEU A 226 4.70 -9.02 0.77
N PHE A 227 4.32 -10.28 1.04
CA PHE A 227 4.47 -10.90 2.36
C PHE A 227 5.92 -10.87 2.87
N THR A 228 6.90 -11.03 1.96
CA THR A 228 8.33 -10.96 2.27
C THR A 228 8.90 -9.52 2.27
N LYS A 229 8.06 -8.52 1.98
CA LYS A 229 8.40 -7.10 1.83
C LYS A 229 7.49 -6.23 2.70
N PRO A 230 7.51 -6.40 4.02
CA PRO A 230 6.50 -5.82 4.92
C PRO A 230 6.47 -4.29 4.90
N VAL A 231 7.63 -3.64 4.69
CA VAL A 231 7.69 -2.18 4.59
C VAL A 231 6.96 -1.69 3.33
N LEU A 232 7.17 -2.34 2.18
CA LEU A 232 6.48 -1.97 0.94
C LEU A 232 4.96 -2.21 1.07
N TYR A 233 4.55 -3.33 1.69
CA TYR A 233 3.15 -3.63 1.91
C TYR A 233 2.46 -2.60 2.81
N SER A 234 3.05 -2.28 3.95
CA SER A 234 2.50 -1.28 4.86
C SER A 234 2.50 0.13 4.24
N THR A 235 3.53 0.46 3.45
CA THR A 235 3.61 1.70 2.67
C THR A 235 2.41 1.84 1.74
N PHE A 236 2.19 0.82 0.92
CA PHE A 236 1.08 0.80 -0.02
C PHE A 236 -0.26 0.97 0.68
N LEU A 237 -0.51 0.20 1.73
CA LEU A 237 -1.79 0.26 2.44
C LEU A 237 -2.02 1.61 3.13
N LEU A 238 -0.97 2.19 3.73
CA LEU A 238 -1.09 3.49 4.37
C LEU A 238 -1.31 4.60 3.34
N TRP A 239 -0.57 4.59 2.23
CA TRP A 239 -0.79 5.51 1.13
C TRP A 239 -2.23 5.41 0.64
N LEU A 240 -2.70 4.20 0.34
CA LEU A 240 -4.04 3.96 -0.16
C LEU A 240 -5.13 4.51 0.79
N LEU A 241 -5.00 4.25 2.09
CA LEU A 241 -5.94 4.76 3.10
C LEU A 241 -5.88 6.30 3.21
N THR A 242 -4.68 6.89 3.11
CA THR A 242 -4.52 8.35 3.18
C THR A 242 -5.11 9.03 1.94
N GLU A 243 -4.85 8.46 0.77
CA GLU A 243 -5.37 8.96 -0.50
C GLU A 243 -6.90 8.93 -0.54
N LEU A 244 -7.51 7.85 -0.02
CA LEU A 244 -8.96 7.77 0.14
C LEU A 244 -9.54 8.89 1.02
N PHE A 245 -8.80 9.24 2.06
CA PHE A 245 -9.23 10.33 2.93
C PHE A 245 -9.08 11.70 2.25
N GLU A 246 -8.02 11.91 1.49
CA GLU A 246 -7.73 13.20 0.85
C GLU A 246 -8.60 13.44 -0.39
N GLU A 247 -8.74 12.43 -1.27
CA GLU A 247 -9.45 12.61 -2.54
C GLU A 247 -10.97 12.53 -2.43
N LEU A 248 -11.50 11.69 -1.52
CA LEU A 248 -12.94 11.49 -1.46
C LEU A 248 -13.64 12.64 -0.73
N PRO A 249 -14.77 13.14 -1.28
CA PRO A 249 -15.58 14.12 -0.58
C PRO A 249 -16.31 13.51 0.61
N GLU A 250 -16.60 14.31 1.63
CA GLU A 250 -17.50 13.92 2.69
C GLU A 250 -18.93 13.73 2.16
N VAL A 251 -19.58 12.64 2.59
CA VAL A 251 -20.87 12.21 2.02
C VAL A 251 -21.99 12.04 3.04
N GLY A 252 -21.68 12.20 4.33
CA GLY A 252 -22.65 11.94 5.39
C GLY A 252 -23.06 10.48 5.52
N ASP A 253 -24.25 10.25 6.06
CA ASP A 253 -24.80 8.89 6.22
C ASP A 253 -25.45 8.43 4.91
N LEU A 254 -24.87 7.39 4.30
CA LEU A 254 -25.34 6.76 3.07
C LEU A 254 -26.09 5.46 3.39
N ASP A 255 -27.02 5.08 2.51
CA ASP A 255 -27.74 3.79 2.61
C ASP A 255 -26.82 2.58 2.44
N LYS A 256 -25.66 2.76 1.77
CA LYS A 256 -24.61 1.77 1.60
C LYS A 256 -23.25 2.44 1.42
N PRO A 257 -22.13 1.76 1.75
CA PRO A 257 -20.79 2.29 1.51
C PRO A 257 -20.52 2.55 0.02
N LYS A 258 -19.64 3.50 -0.25
CA LYS A 258 -19.06 3.70 -1.60
C LYS A 258 -18.03 2.65 -1.94
N LEU A 259 -17.33 2.14 -0.94
CA LEU A 259 -16.26 1.17 -1.07
C LEU A 259 -16.01 0.49 0.26
N VAL A 260 -15.68 -0.81 0.24
CA VAL A 260 -15.28 -1.56 1.44
C VAL A 260 -13.91 -2.17 1.23
N PHE A 261 -13.00 -1.92 2.18
CA PHE A 261 -11.66 -2.49 2.23
C PHE A 261 -11.56 -3.64 3.22
N PHE A 262 -10.92 -4.73 2.79
CA PHE A 262 -10.56 -5.84 3.65
C PHE A 262 -9.04 -6.00 3.68
N PHE A 263 -8.46 -5.88 4.85
CA PHE A 263 -7.04 -6.08 5.09
C PHE A 263 -6.80 -7.43 5.76
N ASP A 264 -6.45 -8.44 4.95
CA ASP A 264 -6.07 -9.74 5.49
C ASP A 264 -4.69 -9.66 6.17
N GLU A 265 -4.50 -10.48 7.21
CA GLU A 265 -3.30 -10.47 8.07
C GLU A 265 -2.95 -9.07 8.60
N ALA A 266 -3.97 -8.32 9.06
CA ALA A 266 -3.84 -6.93 9.48
C ALA A 266 -2.77 -6.70 10.56
N HIS A 267 -2.38 -7.75 11.31
CA HIS A 267 -1.27 -7.67 12.26
C HIS A 267 0.06 -7.27 11.62
N LEU A 268 0.25 -7.53 10.31
CA LEU A 268 1.47 -7.13 9.60
C LEU A 268 1.61 -5.61 9.49
N LEU A 269 0.50 -4.85 9.53
CA LEU A 269 0.52 -3.39 9.54
C LEU A 269 1.07 -2.82 10.86
N PHE A 270 0.83 -3.52 11.96
CA PHE A 270 1.10 -3.00 13.31
C PHE A 270 2.31 -3.64 13.97
N LYS A 271 2.78 -4.78 13.44
CA LYS A 271 3.94 -5.48 13.99
C LYS A 271 5.19 -4.63 13.80
N ASP A 272 5.84 -4.32 14.92
CA ASP A 272 7.08 -3.51 14.95
C ASP A 272 6.91 -2.11 14.33
N ALA A 273 5.65 -1.64 14.17
CA ALA A 273 5.34 -0.35 13.58
C ALA A 273 5.64 0.80 14.57
N PRO A 274 6.21 1.92 14.09
CA PRO A 274 6.40 3.12 14.93
C PRO A 274 5.06 3.65 15.46
N THR A 275 5.05 4.21 16.68
CA THR A 275 3.84 4.77 17.29
C THR A 275 3.17 5.83 16.39
N SER A 276 3.97 6.63 15.70
CA SER A 276 3.46 7.65 14.75
C SER A 276 2.68 7.03 13.59
N PHE A 277 3.11 5.87 13.10
CA PHE A 277 2.39 5.11 12.06
C PHE A 277 1.05 4.58 12.58
N VAL A 278 1.05 3.95 13.77
CA VAL A 278 -0.17 3.44 14.42
C VAL A 278 -1.20 4.56 14.59
N THR A 279 -0.77 5.71 15.11
CA THR A 279 -1.64 6.89 15.30
C THR A 279 -2.21 7.38 13.98
N GLN A 280 -1.45 7.34 12.89
CA GLN A 280 -1.94 7.76 11.58
C GLN A 280 -2.98 6.78 11.02
N VAL A 281 -2.74 5.48 11.11
CA VAL A 281 -3.72 4.46 10.69
C VAL A 281 -5.02 4.63 11.48
N GLU A 282 -4.94 4.80 12.80
CA GLU A 282 -6.11 5.07 13.64
C GLU A 282 -6.88 6.31 13.18
N GLN A 283 -6.15 7.42 12.97
CA GLN A 283 -6.76 8.67 12.53
C GLN A 283 -7.44 8.53 11.17
N VAL A 284 -6.78 7.91 10.20
CA VAL A 284 -7.35 7.72 8.86
C VAL A 284 -8.56 6.79 8.92
N VAL A 285 -8.48 5.65 9.62
CA VAL A 285 -9.61 4.74 9.78
C VAL A 285 -10.82 5.46 10.40
N ARG A 286 -10.61 6.29 11.42
CA ARG A 286 -11.70 7.08 12.02
C ARG A 286 -12.32 8.07 11.04
N LEU A 287 -11.51 8.73 10.21
CA LEU A 287 -11.95 9.80 9.32
C LEU A 287 -12.55 9.30 8.01
N VAL A 288 -12.05 8.19 7.46
CA VAL A 288 -12.49 7.66 6.16
C VAL A 288 -13.96 7.21 6.17
N ARG A 289 -14.52 6.98 7.36
CA ARG A 289 -15.94 6.72 7.54
C ARG A 289 -16.81 7.86 6.98
N SER A 290 -16.46 9.13 7.21
CA SER A 290 -17.22 10.29 6.70
C SER A 290 -17.20 10.37 5.17
N LYS A 291 -16.26 9.66 4.52
CA LYS A 291 -16.15 9.53 3.07
C LYS A 291 -16.99 8.37 2.49
N GLY A 292 -17.70 7.64 3.36
CA GLY A 292 -18.54 6.49 2.98
C GLY A 292 -17.73 5.21 2.76
N VAL A 293 -16.53 5.10 3.31
CA VAL A 293 -15.65 3.92 3.15
C VAL A 293 -15.70 3.05 4.40
N GLY A 294 -15.91 1.74 4.22
CA GLY A 294 -15.79 0.73 5.27
C GLY A 294 -14.41 0.08 5.27
N VAL A 295 -13.82 -0.15 6.45
CA VAL A 295 -12.53 -0.85 6.60
C VAL A 295 -12.72 -2.04 7.52
N TYR A 296 -12.36 -3.23 7.04
CA TYR A 296 -12.45 -4.48 7.79
C TYR A 296 -11.06 -5.08 7.95
N PHE A 297 -10.64 -5.26 9.19
CA PHE A 297 -9.37 -5.92 9.50
C PHE A 297 -9.59 -7.39 9.78
N ILE A 298 -8.75 -8.23 9.16
CA ILE A 298 -8.74 -9.67 9.38
C ILE A 298 -7.44 -10.04 10.08
N THR A 299 -7.52 -10.69 11.25
CA THR A 299 -6.35 -11.05 12.04
C THR A 299 -6.51 -12.42 12.71
N GLN A 300 -5.41 -13.02 13.06
CA GLN A 300 -5.42 -14.29 13.81
C GLN A 300 -5.79 -14.06 15.28
N ASN A 301 -5.46 -12.90 15.82
CA ASN A 301 -5.69 -12.59 17.21
C ASN A 301 -6.09 -11.11 17.37
N PRO A 302 -7.21 -10.78 18.03
CA PRO A 302 -7.63 -9.39 18.22
C PRO A 302 -6.59 -8.52 18.92
N ILE A 303 -5.83 -9.06 19.89
CA ILE A 303 -4.81 -8.30 20.63
C ILE A 303 -3.56 -7.94 19.79
N ASP A 304 -3.50 -8.37 18.55
CA ASP A 304 -2.42 -7.97 17.62
C ASP A 304 -2.72 -6.60 16.98
N LEU A 305 -3.93 -6.08 17.16
CA LEU A 305 -4.32 -4.73 16.76
C LEU A 305 -4.27 -3.78 17.97
N PRO A 306 -3.84 -2.53 17.78
CA PRO A 306 -3.89 -1.51 18.83
C PRO A 306 -5.33 -1.26 19.33
N ASP A 307 -5.47 -0.99 20.61
CA ASP A 307 -6.79 -0.75 21.25
C ASP A 307 -7.51 0.45 20.61
N GLU A 308 -6.77 1.47 20.20
CA GLU A 308 -7.27 2.67 19.53
C GLU A 308 -7.94 2.31 18.19
N VAL A 309 -7.34 1.39 17.43
CA VAL A 309 -7.91 0.87 16.18
C VAL A 309 -9.10 -0.04 16.45
N LEU A 310 -8.96 -0.98 17.41
CA LEU A 310 -10.04 -1.90 17.80
C LEU A 310 -11.31 -1.14 18.24
N GLY A 311 -11.15 0.01 18.87
CA GLY A 311 -12.25 0.89 19.29
C GLY A 311 -13.07 1.47 18.13
N GLN A 312 -12.53 1.49 16.90
CA GLN A 312 -13.23 1.98 15.71
C GLN A 312 -14.02 0.87 14.98
N LEU A 313 -13.78 -0.42 15.31
CA LEU A 313 -14.34 -1.56 14.60
C LEU A 313 -15.68 -2.00 15.21
N GLY A 314 -16.78 -1.45 14.69
CA GLY A 314 -18.12 -1.66 15.24
C GLY A 314 -18.73 -3.01 14.91
N ASN A 315 -18.43 -3.58 13.73
CA ASN A 315 -18.96 -4.88 13.28
C ASN A 315 -17.94 -5.98 13.60
N ARG A 316 -18.31 -6.96 14.43
CA ARG A 316 -17.36 -7.94 14.96
C ARG A 316 -17.77 -9.37 14.66
N ILE A 317 -16.85 -10.15 14.08
CA ILE A 317 -17.00 -11.57 13.78
C ILE A 317 -15.78 -12.29 14.38
N GLN A 318 -16.00 -13.08 15.41
CA GLN A 318 -14.96 -13.80 16.13
C GLN A 318 -15.11 -15.30 15.91
N HIS A 319 -14.17 -15.87 15.16
CA HIS A 319 -13.99 -17.33 15.04
C HIS A 319 -13.23 -17.88 16.25
N ALA A 320 -13.07 -19.21 16.28
CA ALA A 320 -12.38 -19.89 17.38
C ALA A 320 -10.98 -19.30 17.62
N LEU A 321 -10.64 -19.10 18.88
CA LEU A 321 -9.28 -18.93 19.37
C LEU A 321 -8.86 -20.20 20.09
N ARG A 322 -7.58 -20.55 19.95
CA ARG A 322 -6.98 -21.69 20.67
C ARG A 322 -6.12 -21.16 21.80
N SER A 323 -6.42 -21.57 23.01
CA SER A 323 -5.81 -21.05 24.23
C SER A 323 -4.73 -21.97 24.75
N PHE A 324 -3.55 -21.99 24.09
CA PHE A 324 -2.42 -22.81 24.48
C PHE A 324 -1.42 -22.08 25.40
N THR A 325 -1.41 -20.76 25.35
CA THR A 325 -0.47 -19.91 26.10
C THR A 325 -1.19 -18.86 26.95
N PRO A 326 -0.51 -18.26 27.96
CA PRO A 326 -1.08 -17.13 28.71
C PRO A 326 -1.49 -15.94 27.82
N ARG A 327 -0.75 -15.70 26.71
CA ARG A 327 -1.11 -14.68 25.72
C ARG A 327 -2.45 -15.01 25.05
N ASP A 328 -2.66 -16.27 24.68
CA ASP A 328 -3.92 -16.71 24.06
C ASP A 328 -5.09 -16.58 25.03
N GLN A 329 -4.89 -16.90 26.32
CA GLN A 329 -5.92 -16.72 27.37
C GLN A 329 -6.29 -15.25 27.51
N LYS A 330 -5.30 -14.34 27.50
CA LYS A 330 -5.56 -12.90 27.48
C LYS A 330 -6.36 -12.48 26.24
N ALA A 331 -6.07 -13.05 25.08
CA ALA A 331 -6.78 -12.78 23.84
C ALA A 331 -8.26 -13.21 23.91
N VAL A 332 -8.53 -14.42 24.42
CA VAL A 332 -9.90 -14.91 24.62
C VAL A 332 -10.66 -14.00 25.58
N LYS A 333 -10.03 -13.61 26.69
CA LYS A 333 -10.63 -12.69 27.66
C LYS A 333 -10.94 -11.34 27.03
N SER A 334 -9.96 -10.71 26.36
CA SER A 334 -10.14 -9.42 25.70
C SER A 334 -11.25 -9.49 24.65
N ALA A 335 -11.26 -10.52 23.79
CA ALA A 335 -12.30 -10.71 22.79
C ALA A 335 -13.69 -10.83 23.43
N SER A 336 -13.81 -11.62 24.52
CA SER A 336 -15.10 -11.85 25.19
C SER A 336 -15.68 -10.59 25.85
N GLU A 337 -14.82 -9.72 26.38
CA GLU A 337 -15.22 -8.48 27.06
C GLU A 337 -15.68 -7.39 26.08
N THR A 338 -15.35 -7.51 24.78
CA THR A 338 -15.68 -6.50 23.76
C THR A 338 -17.05 -6.69 23.12
N PHE A 339 -17.76 -7.78 23.40
CA PHE A 339 -19.09 -8.05 22.89
C PHE A 339 -20.18 -7.53 23.84
N ARG A 340 -21.30 -7.10 23.27
CA ARG A 340 -22.52 -6.92 24.05
C ARG A 340 -22.99 -8.29 24.51
N GLN A 341 -22.97 -8.49 25.82
CA GLN A 341 -23.21 -9.79 26.47
C GLN A 341 -24.56 -10.40 26.10
N ASN A 342 -24.57 -11.71 25.87
CA ASN A 342 -25.77 -12.52 25.76
C ASN A 342 -25.93 -13.30 27.06
N PRO A 343 -27.02 -13.11 27.82
CA PRO A 343 -27.20 -13.81 29.09
C PRO A 343 -27.24 -15.34 28.99
N GLU A 344 -27.55 -15.87 27.80
CA GLU A 344 -27.64 -17.30 27.54
C GLU A 344 -26.32 -17.91 27.06
N LEU A 345 -25.24 -17.10 26.94
CA LEU A 345 -23.98 -17.52 26.30
C LEU A 345 -22.77 -17.11 27.12
N ASP A 346 -22.00 -18.09 27.61
CA ASP A 346 -20.65 -17.82 28.12
C ASP A 346 -19.71 -17.61 26.96
N VAL A 347 -19.53 -16.35 26.58
CA VAL A 347 -18.73 -15.94 25.42
C VAL A 347 -17.28 -16.42 25.51
N ALA A 348 -16.67 -16.36 26.71
CA ALA A 348 -15.29 -16.76 26.92
C ALA A 348 -15.08 -18.28 26.75
N ALA A 349 -15.99 -19.09 27.27
CA ALA A 349 -15.97 -20.52 27.10
C ALA A 349 -16.20 -20.90 25.62
N VAL A 350 -17.22 -20.30 25.01
CA VAL A 350 -17.65 -20.64 23.64
C VAL A 350 -16.59 -20.31 22.59
N ILE A 351 -15.81 -19.22 22.73
CA ILE A 351 -14.73 -18.90 21.77
C ILE A 351 -13.77 -20.07 21.55
N GLY A 352 -13.44 -20.81 22.62
CA GLY A 352 -12.55 -21.98 22.52
C GLY A 352 -13.20 -23.22 21.86
N GLU A 353 -14.53 -23.32 21.90
CA GLU A 353 -15.32 -24.47 21.45
C GLU A 353 -15.88 -24.33 20.02
N LEU A 354 -15.81 -23.12 19.42
CA LEU A 354 -16.31 -22.88 18.07
C LEU A 354 -15.71 -23.86 17.06
N LYS A 355 -16.56 -24.39 16.20
CA LYS A 355 -16.19 -25.27 15.08
C LYS A 355 -15.70 -24.46 13.88
N THR A 356 -15.06 -25.13 12.93
CA THR A 356 -14.69 -24.48 11.64
C THR A 356 -15.95 -23.93 10.93
N GLY A 357 -15.89 -22.65 10.58
CA GLY A 357 -17.00 -21.94 9.97
C GLY A 357 -18.09 -21.48 10.95
N GLU A 358 -17.89 -21.67 12.24
CA GLU A 358 -18.73 -21.12 13.31
C GLU A 358 -18.09 -19.85 13.86
N ALA A 359 -18.89 -18.86 14.26
CA ALA A 359 -18.42 -17.60 14.79
C ALA A 359 -19.36 -17.02 15.83
N LEU A 360 -18.83 -16.15 16.68
CA LEU A 360 -19.57 -15.20 17.48
C LEU A 360 -19.69 -13.90 16.69
N ILE A 361 -20.90 -13.39 16.53
CA ILE A 361 -21.20 -12.25 15.66
C ILE A 361 -21.96 -11.20 16.44
N SER A 362 -21.50 -9.95 16.33
CA SER A 362 -22.20 -8.76 16.81
C SER A 362 -21.99 -7.66 15.78
N CYS A 363 -23.04 -7.32 15.04
CA CYS A 363 -23.06 -6.24 14.08
C CYS A 363 -23.85 -5.06 14.63
N LEU A 364 -23.63 -3.88 14.09
CA LEU A 364 -24.35 -2.68 14.47
C LEU A 364 -25.80 -2.73 13.93
N ASN A 365 -26.76 -2.36 14.78
CA ASN A 365 -28.14 -2.14 14.40
C ASN A 365 -28.34 -0.77 13.73
N GLU A 366 -29.56 -0.41 13.36
CA GLU A 366 -29.89 0.85 12.66
C GLU A 366 -29.54 2.10 13.50
N GLU A 367 -29.55 1.99 14.83
CA GLU A 367 -29.16 3.05 15.76
C GLU A 367 -27.63 3.13 15.97
N GLY A 368 -26.86 2.25 15.32
CA GLY A 368 -25.41 2.18 15.49
C GLY A 368 -24.95 1.56 16.81
N GLN A 369 -25.82 0.80 17.48
CA GLN A 369 -25.47 0.07 18.69
C GLN A 369 -25.08 -1.37 18.35
N PRO A 370 -24.09 -1.97 19.02
CA PRO A 370 -23.78 -3.39 18.86
C PRO A 370 -24.98 -4.27 19.17
N SER A 371 -25.29 -5.24 18.33
CA SER A 371 -26.28 -6.26 18.63
C SER A 371 -25.79 -7.17 19.78
N ILE A 372 -26.71 -7.84 20.45
CA ILE A 372 -26.36 -8.93 21.39
C ILE A 372 -25.57 -9.97 20.60
N VAL A 373 -24.47 -10.47 21.17
CA VAL A 373 -23.64 -11.46 20.52
C VAL A 373 -24.39 -12.77 20.27
N GLU A 374 -24.28 -13.29 19.05
CA GLU A 374 -24.90 -14.54 18.65
C GLU A 374 -23.85 -15.55 18.17
N ARG A 375 -24.04 -16.82 18.51
CA ARG A 375 -23.27 -17.94 17.95
C ARG A 375 -23.96 -18.46 16.70
N ALA A 376 -23.25 -18.49 15.57
CA ALA A 376 -23.81 -18.89 14.29
C ALA A 376 -22.77 -19.51 13.37
N PHE A 377 -23.26 -20.22 12.35
CA PHE A 377 -22.44 -20.68 11.25
C PHE A 377 -22.44 -19.64 10.12
N ILE A 378 -21.26 -19.34 9.62
CA ILE A 378 -21.09 -18.53 8.41
C ILE A 378 -21.74 -19.27 7.23
N ARG A 379 -22.47 -18.55 6.39
CA ARG A 379 -23.05 -19.09 5.16
C ARG A 379 -21.91 -19.61 4.24
N PRO A 380 -22.14 -20.70 3.50
CA PRO A 380 -21.19 -21.08 2.45
C PRO A 380 -21.05 -19.93 1.43
N PRO A 381 -19.83 -19.62 0.98
CA PRO A 381 -19.63 -18.65 -0.10
C PRO A 381 -20.16 -19.22 -1.41
N GLU A 382 -20.67 -18.38 -2.29
CA GLU A 382 -21.16 -18.79 -3.60
C GLU A 382 -20.03 -18.98 -4.61
N SER A 383 -18.88 -18.34 -4.34
CA SER A 383 -17.66 -18.51 -5.11
C SER A 383 -16.78 -19.64 -4.57
N LYS A 384 -15.83 -20.07 -5.39
CA LYS A 384 -14.89 -21.16 -5.09
C LYS A 384 -14.03 -20.88 -3.86
N ILE A 385 -13.86 -21.88 -3.00
CA ILE A 385 -12.88 -21.89 -1.91
C ILE A 385 -11.57 -22.47 -2.40
N GLY A 386 -10.44 -21.80 -2.14
CA GLY A 386 -9.10 -22.20 -2.51
C GLY A 386 -8.50 -21.33 -3.59
N VAL A 387 -7.48 -21.82 -4.27
CA VAL A 387 -6.72 -21.05 -5.27
C VAL A 387 -7.52 -20.95 -6.58
N ILE A 388 -7.43 -19.82 -7.26
CA ILE A 388 -8.02 -19.59 -8.57
C ILE A 388 -7.39 -20.53 -9.61
N ASP A 389 -8.20 -21.05 -10.54
CA ASP A 389 -7.70 -21.80 -11.69
C ASP A 389 -6.85 -20.90 -12.61
N SER A 390 -5.73 -21.45 -13.09
CA SER A 390 -4.78 -20.68 -13.91
C SER A 390 -5.40 -20.14 -15.20
N THR A 391 -6.32 -20.88 -15.82
CA THR A 391 -7.00 -20.47 -17.03
C THR A 391 -7.96 -19.32 -16.74
N ILE A 392 -8.73 -19.41 -15.67
CA ILE A 392 -9.65 -18.35 -15.24
C ILE A 392 -8.85 -17.09 -14.83
N LYS A 393 -7.75 -17.27 -14.08
CA LYS A 393 -6.85 -16.16 -13.75
C LYS A 393 -6.36 -15.43 -15.00
N GLN A 394 -5.92 -16.20 -16.01
CA GLN A 394 -5.45 -15.61 -17.27
C GLN A 394 -6.57 -14.85 -18.01
N THR A 395 -7.79 -15.37 -17.99
CA THR A 395 -8.96 -14.69 -18.58
C THR A 395 -9.21 -13.37 -17.85
N VAL A 396 -9.27 -13.38 -16.51
CA VAL A 396 -9.47 -12.16 -15.70
C VAL A 396 -8.37 -11.13 -15.95
N LEU A 397 -7.11 -11.56 -16.09
CA LEU A 397 -5.99 -10.67 -16.43
C LEU A 397 -6.15 -10.05 -17.81
N THR A 398 -6.52 -10.85 -18.81
CA THR A 398 -6.66 -10.39 -20.20
C THR A 398 -7.85 -9.44 -20.39
N GLU A 399 -8.93 -9.68 -19.67
CA GLU A 399 -10.15 -8.86 -19.71
C GLU A 399 -10.09 -7.65 -18.78
N ASN A 400 -9.01 -7.49 -17.99
CA ASN A 400 -8.86 -6.36 -17.10
C ASN A 400 -8.55 -5.08 -17.88
N PRO A 401 -9.46 -4.09 -17.95
CA PRO A 401 -9.27 -2.86 -18.73
C PRO A 401 -8.09 -2.04 -18.21
N TYR A 402 -7.73 -2.22 -16.96
CA TYR A 402 -6.65 -1.50 -16.30
C TYR A 402 -5.25 -1.96 -16.71
N GLN A 403 -5.12 -3.13 -17.37
CA GLN A 403 -3.88 -3.52 -18.03
C GLN A 403 -3.52 -2.53 -19.15
N ALA A 404 -4.49 -2.05 -19.92
CA ALA A 404 -4.24 -1.05 -20.94
C ALA A 404 -3.92 0.33 -20.34
N LYS A 405 -4.58 0.70 -19.23
CA LYS A 405 -4.41 2.00 -18.57
C LYS A 405 -3.08 2.11 -17.81
N TYR A 406 -2.70 1.07 -17.08
CA TYR A 406 -1.58 1.09 -16.14
C TYR A 406 -0.40 0.20 -16.55
N GLY A 407 -0.55 -0.69 -17.54
CA GLY A 407 0.45 -1.69 -17.91
C GLY A 407 1.77 -1.10 -18.39
N THR A 408 1.72 0.02 -19.10
CA THR A 408 2.92 0.70 -19.62
C THR A 408 3.30 1.86 -18.70
N ALA A 409 4.49 1.81 -18.12
CA ALA A 409 5.03 2.93 -17.36
C ALA A 409 5.30 4.12 -18.29
N ILE A 410 4.99 5.32 -17.81
CA ILE A 410 5.25 6.59 -18.49
C ILE A 410 6.48 7.22 -17.83
N ASP A 411 7.53 7.43 -18.62
CA ASP A 411 8.76 8.10 -18.18
C ASP A 411 8.82 9.47 -18.89
N ARG A 412 8.32 10.50 -18.24
CA ARG A 412 8.36 11.87 -18.77
C ARG A 412 9.45 12.67 -18.07
N GLU A 413 9.82 13.80 -18.66
CA GLU A 413 10.82 14.69 -18.07
C GLU A 413 10.42 15.10 -16.64
N SER A 414 11.26 14.77 -15.68
CA SER A 414 11.04 14.95 -14.25
C SER A 414 12.23 15.66 -13.59
N ALA A 415 12.29 15.68 -12.27
CA ALA A 415 13.40 16.27 -11.52
C ALA A 415 14.75 15.66 -11.90
N TYR A 416 14.80 14.34 -12.13
CA TYR A 416 16.03 13.65 -12.52
C TYR A 416 16.63 14.20 -13.81
N GLU A 417 15.86 14.24 -14.90
CA GLU A 417 16.33 14.71 -16.20
C GLU A 417 16.74 16.18 -16.18
N LEU A 418 15.94 17.03 -15.50
CA LEU A 418 16.22 18.46 -15.37
C LEU A 418 17.51 18.72 -14.59
N LEU A 419 17.72 18.02 -13.49
CA LEU A 419 18.92 18.13 -12.68
C LEU A 419 20.14 17.56 -13.40
N GLN A 420 20.03 16.45 -14.15
CA GLN A 420 21.10 15.90 -14.96
C GLN A 420 21.54 16.89 -16.06
N LYS A 421 20.60 17.55 -16.74
CA LYS A 421 20.92 18.59 -17.72
C LYS A 421 21.70 19.76 -17.06
N LYS A 422 21.25 20.20 -15.87
CA LYS A 422 21.92 21.23 -15.07
C LYS A 422 23.36 20.82 -14.70
N PHE A 423 23.54 19.59 -14.23
CA PHE A 423 24.87 19.07 -13.88
C PHE A 423 25.81 19.06 -15.07
N THR A 424 25.35 18.54 -16.21
CA THR A 424 26.15 18.49 -17.44
C THR A 424 26.53 19.89 -17.93
N GLN A 425 25.63 20.85 -17.84
CA GLN A 425 25.90 22.24 -18.19
C GLN A 425 26.95 22.86 -17.26
N LEU A 426 26.84 22.64 -15.96
CA LEU A 426 27.81 23.14 -14.98
C LEU A 426 29.19 22.50 -15.15
N GLU A 427 29.26 21.23 -15.52
CA GLU A 427 30.56 20.57 -15.85
C GLU A 427 31.20 21.17 -17.07
N VAL A 428 30.46 21.37 -18.16
CA VAL A 428 30.94 22.03 -19.39
C VAL A 428 31.41 23.45 -19.10
N GLU A 429 30.67 24.19 -18.27
CA GLU A 429 31.09 25.56 -17.88
C GLU A 429 32.36 25.54 -17.02
N LYS A 430 32.49 24.61 -16.09
CA LYS A 430 33.71 24.44 -15.27
C LYS A 430 34.91 24.02 -16.14
N GLU A 431 34.73 23.14 -17.09
CA GLU A 431 35.79 22.76 -18.05
C GLU A 431 36.23 23.96 -18.89
N LYS A 432 35.30 24.73 -19.49
CA LYS A 432 35.58 25.96 -20.22
C LYS A 432 36.30 27.00 -19.37
N ALA A 433 35.87 27.17 -18.12
CA ALA A 433 36.53 28.10 -17.20
C ALA A 433 37.92 27.63 -16.77
N ALA A 434 38.12 26.31 -16.66
CA ALA A 434 39.44 25.73 -16.39
C ALA A 434 40.40 25.89 -17.57
N GLU A 435 39.91 25.64 -18.79
CA GLU A 435 40.68 25.87 -20.03
C GLU A 435 41.05 27.34 -20.23
N ALA A 436 40.11 28.26 -20.00
CA ALA A 436 40.37 29.70 -20.09
C ALA A 436 41.44 30.16 -19.05
N LYS A 437 41.36 29.61 -17.80
CA LYS A 437 42.39 29.87 -16.77
C LYS A 437 43.77 29.28 -17.15
N LEU A 438 43.82 28.14 -17.83
CA LEU A 438 45.06 27.54 -18.33
C LEU A 438 45.66 28.38 -19.46
N GLN A 439 44.82 28.85 -20.39
CA GLN A 439 45.22 29.74 -21.49
C GLN A 439 45.75 31.07 -20.96
N ASP A 440 45.09 31.67 -19.95
CA ASP A 440 45.53 32.92 -19.33
C ASP A 440 46.88 32.77 -18.57
N LYS A 441 47.08 31.59 -17.95
CA LYS A 441 48.38 31.24 -17.32
C LYS A 441 49.49 31.04 -18.35
N THR A 442 49.21 30.40 -19.47
CA THR A 442 50.20 30.21 -20.56
C THR A 442 50.55 31.53 -21.23
N VAL A 443 49.57 32.39 -21.53
CA VAL A 443 49.80 33.74 -22.07
C VAL A 443 50.61 34.64 -21.10
N LYS A 444 50.38 34.54 -19.79
CA LYS A 444 51.16 35.25 -18.77
C LYS A 444 52.57 34.68 -18.58
N ALA A 445 52.74 33.37 -18.83
CA ALA A 445 54.07 32.72 -18.80
C ALA A 445 54.90 33.05 -20.06
N GLU A 446 54.27 33.15 -21.24
CA GLU A 446 54.91 33.57 -22.49
C GLU A 446 55.43 35.01 -22.48
N LYS A 447 54.68 35.92 -21.79
CA LYS A 447 55.10 37.30 -21.60
C LYS A 447 56.26 37.47 -20.62
N ARG A 448 56.70 36.41 -19.94
CA ARG A 448 57.73 36.44 -18.89
C ARG A 448 59.05 35.70 -19.25
N LYS A 449 59.18 35.07 -20.44
CA LYS A 449 60.42 34.33 -20.81
C LYS A 449 60.93 34.70 -22.24
N PRO A 450 62.23 34.73 -22.46
CA PRO A 450 62.80 34.93 -23.78
C PRO A 450 62.62 33.70 -24.70
N LYS A 451 62.44 33.97 -25.99
CA LYS A 451 61.87 33.14 -27.07
C LYS A 451 62.64 31.88 -27.51
N SER A 452 63.25 31.00 -26.69
CA SER A 452 64.00 29.87 -27.25
C SER A 452 63.71 28.45 -26.74
N GLU A 453 62.89 28.22 -25.72
CA GLU A 453 62.65 26.84 -25.25
C GLU A 453 61.16 26.43 -25.05
N LEU A 454 60.19 27.26 -25.40
CA LEU A 454 58.79 27.12 -25.04
C LEU A 454 57.97 26.20 -25.94
N GLN A 455 58.43 25.86 -27.16
CA GLN A 455 57.61 25.08 -28.10
C GLN A 455 57.54 23.57 -27.85
N LYS A 456 58.46 23.00 -27.10
CA LYS A 456 58.49 21.54 -26.84
C LYS A 456 57.71 21.09 -25.58
N VAL A 457 57.48 21.96 -24.65
CA VAL A 457 56.82 21.62 -23.37
C VAL A 457 55.28 21.78 -23.46
N ALA A 458 54.79 22.74 -24.22
CA ALA A 458 53.33 22.98 -24.36
C ALA A 458 52.55 21.84 -25.03
N THR A 459 53.20 21.13 -26.00
CA THR A 459 52.55 20.02 -26.71
C THR A 459 52.48 18.72 -25.92
N SER A 460 53.34 18.49 -24.93
CA SER A 460 53.33 17.27 -24.11
C SER A 460 52.33 17.30 -22.95
N VAL A 461 52.05 18.48 -22.39
CA VAL A 461 51.13 18.63 -21.25
C VAL A 461 49.67 18.60 -21.70
N LEU A 462 49.33 19.22 -22.82
CA LEU A 462 47.96 19.21 -23.39
C LEU A 462 47.49 17.80 -23.82
N THR A 463 48.41 16.94 -24.28
CA THR A 463 48.09 15.58 -24.70
C THR A 463 47.94 14.60 -23.52
N SER A 464 48.57 14.84 -22.38
CA SER A 464 48.50 13.95 -21.22
C SER A 464 47.24 14.21 -20.36
N VAL A 465 46.88 15.47 -20.15
CA VAL A 465 45.71 15.84 -19.35
C VAL A 465 44.39 15.54 -20.10
N GLY A 466 44.30 15.82 -21.37
CA GLY A 466 43.12 15.50 -22.17
C GLY A 466 42.84 13.99 -22.31
N ARG A 467 43.89 13.13 -22.32
CA ARG A 467 43.73 11.68 -22.35
C ARG A 467 43.36 11.07 -21.01
N GLN A 468 43.72 11.70 -19.90
CA GLN A 468 43.40 11.19 -18.57
C GLN A 468 41.95 11.50 -18.17
N ILE A 469 41.48 12.71 -18.45
CA ILE A 469 40.11 13.14 -18.23
C ILE A 469 39.12 12.39 -19.15
N GLY A 470 39.45 12.24 -20.44
CA GLY A 470 38.60 11.49 -21.36
C GLY A 470 38.46 10.01 -21.02
N ARG A 471 39.46 9.37 -20.39
CA ARG A 471 39.39 7.96 -19.98
C ARG A 471 38.57 7.77 -18.70
N GLU A 472 38.56 8.72 -17.74
CA GLU A 472 37.74 8.66 -16.55
C GLU A 472 36.25 8.92 -16.85
N ILE A 473 35.95 9.84 -17.76
CA ILE A 473 34.55 10.12 -18.20
C ILE A 473 33.97 8.93 -18.93
N VAL A 474 34.68 8.32 -19.85
CA VAL A 474 34.23 7.12 -20.60
C VAL A 474 34.08 5.91 -19.68
N ARG A 475 34.95 5.77 -18.66
CA ARG A 475 34.88 4.66 -17.70
C ARG A 475 33.72 4.79 -16.72
N ASN A 476 33.31 6.00 -16.36
CA ASN A 476 32.15 6.23 -15.46
C ASN A 476 30.80 6.18 -16.19
N ILE A 477 30.76 6.51 -17.49
CA ILE A 477 29.53 6.48 -18.29
C ILE A 477 29.22 5.08 -18.86
N PHE A 478 30.26 4.29 -19.22
CA PHE A 478 30.08 3.01 -19.90
C PHE A 478 30.54 1.78 -19.09
N GLY A 479 31.07 1.95 -17.88
CA GLY A 479 31.71 0.91 -17.09
C GLY A 479 30.78 0.09 -16.16
N GLY A 480 29.47 0.23 -16.24
CA GLY A 480 28.50 -0.43 -15.36
C GLY A 480 27.66 -1.49 -16.08
N ARG A 481 28.26 -2.60 -16.55
CA ARG A 481 27.57 -3.91 -16.63
C ARG A 481 28.53 -5.01 -17.10
N LYS A 482 28.96 -5.85 -16.15
CA LYS A 482 29.13 -7.30 -16.35
C LYS A 482 29.38 -7.99 -15.00
N ARG A 483 28.44 -8.82 -14.68
CA ARG A 483 28.27 -9.97 -13.78
C ARG A 483 27.44 -9.70 -12.55
#